data_e5e9811ed3d7551e2a7e17f7d9498185
#
_entry.id   e5e9811ed3d7551e2a7e17f7d9498185
#
_cell.length_a   1.000
_cell.length_b   1.000
_cell.length_c   1.000
_cell.angle_alpha   90.00
_cell.angle_beta   90.00
_cell.angle_gamma   90.00
#
_symmetry.space_group_name_H-M   'P 1'
#
loop_
_entity.id
_entity.type
_entity.pdbx_description
1 polymer ?
#
loop_
_entity_poly.entity_id
_entity_poly.type
_entity_poly.pdbx_seq_one_letter_code
_entity_poly.pdbx_strand_id
1 'polypeptide(L)'
;TYTLMDDHSLYEGLNSSGSWIPNEEYGYTLRYNENIVGAYASFSAEIKNWSFVAGVRAEYSKTSDRSEDFSRDYLDLFPNLNVTYAFDPIKRWMLVGQYARNIERPPFYTLNPNRIQSSDYSYQIGNPYLRPTYINRFSVTLVYNYRYTVTVGGNLHHDLIREFCKQDVANPDVSYITYENHDRENHWFVAVSLPY
;
A
#
# COMPACT_ATOMS: atom_id res chain seq x y z
N THR A 1 3.18 -8.15 -14.46
CA THR A 1 3.20 -9.10 -13.31
C THR A 1 1.90 -9.86 -13.29
N TYR A 2 1.99 -11.15 -13.08
CA TYR A 2 0.85 -12.03 -12.84
C TYR A 2 1.05 -12.68 -11.47
N THR A 3 0.04 -12.58 -10.61
CA THR A 3 0.04 -13.21 -9.29
C THR A 3 -1.19 -14.09 -9.18
N LEU A 4 -0.98 -15.35 -8.80
CA LEU A 4 -2.03 -16.30 -8.46
C LEU A 4 -1.83 -16.70 -7.00
N MET A 5 -2.87 -16.58 -6.21
CA MET A 5 -2.93 -17.11 -4.86
C MET A 5 -4.09 -18.11 -4.78
N ASP A 6 -3.78 -19.32 -4.35
CA ASP A 6 -4.74 -20.38 -4.03
C ASP A 6 -4.43 -20.81 -2.60
N ASP A 7 -5.29 -20.42 -1.67
CA ASP A 7 -5.15 -20.69 -0.25
C ASP A 7 -6.35 -21.49 0.23
N HIS A 8 -6.06 -22.61 0.88
CA HIS A 8 -7.06 -23.51 1.42
C HIS A 8 -6.74 -23.81 2.89
N SER A 9 -7.65 -23.45 3.76
CA SER A 9 -7.54 -23.74 5.20
C SER A 9 -8.60 -24.75 5.61
N LEU A 10 -8.15 -25.79 6.30
CA LEU A 10 -9.02 -26.77 6.95
C LEU A 10 -8.95 -26.55 8.46
N TYR A 11 -10.11 -26.36 9.07
CA TYR A 11 -10.25 -26.30 10.52
C TYR A 11 -10.96 -27.56 11.01
N GLU A 12 -10.39 -28.22 12.02
CA GLU A 12 -10.96 -29.43 12.60
C GLU A 12 -11.24 -29.22 14.08
N GLY A 13 -12.38 -29.68 14.52
CA GLY A 13 -12.77 -29.69 15.94
C GLY A 13 -12.87 -31.10 16.50
N LEU A 14 -12.59 -31.25 17.78
CA LEU A 14 -12.74 -32.54 18.49
C LEU A 14 -14.21 -32.73 18.86
N ASN A 15 -14.83 -33.78 18.38
CA ASN A 15 -16.20 -34.13 18.78
C ASN A 15 -16.25 -34.80 20.15
N SER A 16 -17.47 -35.03 20.71
CA SER A 16 -17.68 -35.67 22.01
C SER A 16 -17.20 -37.12 22.09
N SER A 17 -16.96 -37.78 20.97
CA SER A 17 -16.40 -39.12 20.91
C SER A 17 -14.87 -39.15 20.79
N GLY A 18 -14.19 -37.98 20.79
CA GLY A 18 -12.74 -37.86 20.72
C GLY A 18 -12.17 -37.99 19.28
N SER A 19 -12.99 -37.82 18.26
CA SER A 19 -12.57 -37.83 16.86
C SER A 19 -12.49 -36.41 16.31
N TRP A 20 -11.46 -36.11 15.52
CA TRP A 20 -11.34 -34.86 14.77
C TRP A 20 -12.33 -34.87 13.62
N ILE A 21 -13.15 -33.85 13.52
CA ILE A 21 -14.12 -33.63 12.44
C ILE A 21 -13.89 -32.25 11.81
N PRO A 22 -13.98 -32.12 10.48
CA PRO A 22 -13.92 -30.83 9.82
C PRO A 22 -15.01 -29.90 10.34
N ASN A 23 -14.63 -28.66 10.63
CA ASN A 23 -15.56 -27.59 10.94
C ASN A 23 -15.64 -26.66 9.71
N GLU A 24 -16.70 -26.84 8.91
CA GLU A 24 -16.91 -26.09 7.66
C GLU A 24 -17.16 -24.59 7.90
N GLU A 25 -17.54 -24.19 9.10
CA GLU A 25 -17.75 -22.78 9.46
C GLU A 25 -16.43 -21.99 9.47
N TYR A 26 -15.31 -22.65 9.76
CA TYR A 26 -13.98 -22.01 9.87
C TYR A 26 -13.01 -22.44 8.76
N GLY A 27 -13.39 -23.43 7.96
CA GLY A 27 -12.63 -23.79 6.76
C GLY A 27 -12.89 -22.81 5.63
N TYR A 28 -11.86 -22.50 4.81
CA TYR A 28 -12.06 -21.62 3.67
C TYR A 28 -11.18 -21.99 2.47
N THR A 29 -11.61 -21.52 1.31
CA THR A 29 -10.80 -21.52 0.08
C THR A 29 -10.82 -20.13 -0.51
N LEU A 30 -9.65 -19.54 -0.72
CA LEU A 30 -9.48 -18.25 -1.37
C LEU A 30 -8.71 -18.42 -2.68
N ARG A 31 -9.29 -17.98 -3.79
CA ARG A 31 -8.65 -17.98 -5.12
C ARG A 31 -8.60 -16.59 -5.70
N TYR A 32 -7.47 -15.97 -5.55
CA TYR A 32 -7.25 -14.59 -5.96
C TYR A 32 -6.25 -14.53 -7.13
N ASN A 33 -6.63 -13.81 -8.18
CA ASN A 33 -5.78 -13.56 -9.34
C ASN A 33 -5.57 -12.07 -9.51
N GLU A 34 -4.33 -11.66 -9.71
CA GLU A 34 -3.97 -10.29 -10.03
C GLU A 34 -3.09 -10.24 -11.28
N ASN A 35 -3.50 -9.41 -12.24
CA ASN A 35 -2.73 -9.10 -13.44
C ASN A 35 -2.43 -7.62 -13.47
N ILE A 36 -1.14 -7.27 -13.59
CA ILE A 36 -0.69 -5.87 -13.71
C ILE A 36 0.15 -5.74 -14.96
N VAL A 37 -0.28 -4.85 -15.86
CA VAL A 37 0.46 -4.45 -17.05
C VAL A 37 0.80 -2.97 -16.90
N GLY A 38 2.09 -2.64 -17.06
CA GLY A 38 2.56 -1.26 -16.92
C GLY A 38 3.44 -0.81 -18.09
N ALA A 39 3.32 0.47 -18.41
CA ALA A 39 4.20 1.17 -19.34
C ALA A 39 4.80 2.39 -18.64
N TYR A 40 6.03 2.72 -18.97
CA TYR A 40 6.77 3.83 -18.37
C TYR A 40 7.43 4.68 -19.47
N ALA A 41 7.35 5.99 -19.30
CA ALA A 41 8.08 6.96 -20.12
C ALA A 41 8.79 7.96 -19.20
N SER A 42 10.01 8.34 -19.56
CA SER A 42 10.77 9.36 -18.84
C SER A 42 11.43 10.33 -19.80
N PHE A 43 11.61 11.54 -19.31
CA PHE A 43 12.28 12.64 -19.97
C PHE A 43 13.28 13.28 -19.01
N SER A 44 14.48 13.60 -19.49
CA SER A 44 15.48 14.36 -18.75
C SER A 44 16.02 15.51 -19.60
N ALA A 45 16.26 16.66 -18.97
CA ALA A 45 16.83 17.83 -19.62
C ALA A 45 17.71 18.61 -18.64
N GLU A 46 18.80 19.18 -19.17
CA GLU A 46 19.61 20.14 -18.43
C GLU A 46 19.64 21.48 -19.22
N ILE A 47 19.25 22.55 -18.55
CA ILE A 47 19.16 23.88 -19.12
C ILE A 47 19.81 24.87 -18.17
N LYS A 48 21.00 25.32 -18.48
CA LYS A 48 21.81 26.19 -17.63
C LYS A 48 22.02 25.61 -16.24
N ASN A 49 21.39 26.22 -15.21
CA ASN A 49 21.50 25.83 -13.82
C ASN A 49 20.38 24.86 -13.39
N TRP A 50 19.50 24.50 -14.31
CA TRP A 50 18.38 23.61 -14.06
C TRP A 50 18.63 22.21 -14.60
N SER A 51 18.30 21.21 -13.81
CA SER A 51 18.21 19.81 -14.23
C SER A 51 16.80 19.30 -13.93
N PHE A 52 16.17 18.69 -14.92
CA PHE A 52 14.81 18.14 -14.84
C PHE A 52 14.84 16.66 -15.15
N VAL A 53 14.16 15.88 -14.34
CA VAL A 53 13.82 14.49 -14.65
C VAL A 53 12.35 14.33 -14.37
N ALA A 54 11.57 14.02 -15.40
CA ALA A 54 10.16 13.76 -15.31
C ALA A 54 9.85 12.37 -15.86
N GLY A 55 8.95 11.66 -15.21
CA GLY A 55 8.51 10.35 -15.65
C GLY A 55 7.02 10.14 -15.37
N VAL A 56 6.42 9.25 -16.11
CA VAL A 56 5.07 8.76 -15.85
C VAL A 56 5.02 7.26 -16.10
N ARG A 57 4.46 6.54 -15.15
CA ARG A 57 4.13 5.12 -15.26
C ARG A 57 2.62 4.99 -15.32
N ALA A 58 2.11 4.30 -16.33
CA ALA A 58 0.73 3.90 -16.44
C ALA A 58 0.61 2.42 -16.10
N GLU A 59 -0.28 2.04 -15.21
CA GLU A 59 -0.56 0.65 -14.85
C GLU A 59 -2.03 0.33 -15.04
N TYR A 60 -2.32 -0.71 -15.80
CA TYR A 60 -3.60 -1.37 -15.83
C TYR A 60 -3.56 -2.59 -14.92
N SER A 61 -4.42 -2.60 -13.93
CA SER A 61 -4.55 -3.70 -12.96
C SER A 61 -5.90 -4.34 -13.09
N LYS A 62 -5.92 -5.67 -13.14
CA LYS A 62 -7.14 -6.46 -13.09
C LYS A 62 -7.01 -7.50 -11.98
N THR A 63 -7.92 -7.45 -11.03
CA THR A 63 -8.02 -8.39 -9.92
C THR A 63 -9.33 -9.15 -10.02
N SER A 64 -9.31 -10.42 -9.70
CA SER A 64 -10.51 -11.25 -9.63
C SER A 64 -10.39 -12.26 -8.49
N ASP A 65 -11.46 -12.39 -7.74
CA ASP A 65 -11.66 -13.46 -6.78
C ASP A 65 -12.73 -14.40 -7.34
N ARG A 66 -12.36 -15.66 -7.52
CA ARG A 66 -13.28 -16.68 -8.04
C ARG A 66 -14.21 -17.24 -6.96
N SER A 67 -13.84 -17.06 -5.69
CA SER A 67 -14.64 -17.54 -4.56
C SER A 67 -15.86 -16.67 -4.32
N GLU A 68 -15.74 -15.35 -4.55
CA GLU A 68 -16.76 -14.34 -4.25
C GLU A 68 -17.39 -13.73 -5.53
N ASP A 69 -17.07 -14.23 -6.73
CA ASP A 69 -17.50 -13.65 -8.03
C ASP A 69 -17.19 -12.14 -8.14
N PHE A 70 -16.05 -11.75 -7.54
CA PHE A 70 -15.60 -10.35 -7.49
C PHE A 70 -14.56 -10.09 -8.56
N SER A 71 -14.76 -9.05 -9.36
CA SER A 71 -13.76 -8.57 -10.33
C SER A 71 -13.66 -7.06 -10.28
N ARG A 72 -12.44 -6.55 -10.27
CA ARG A 72 -12.14 -5.10 -10.34
C ARG A 72 -11.03 -4.87 -11.34
N ASP A 73 -11.18 -3.82 -12.14
CA ASP A 73 -10.12 -3.33 -13.00
C ASP A 73 -9.99 -1.81 -12.88
N TYR A 74 -8.78 -1.31 -13.03
CA TYR A 74 -8.47 0.11 -12.97
C TYR A 74 -7.20 0.45 -13.72
N LEU A 75 -7.16 1.69 -14.25
CA LEU A 75 -5.99 2.28 -14.89
C LEU A 75 -5.50 3.45 -14.03
N ASP A 76 -4.26 3.36 -13.60
CA ASP A 76 -3.63 4.38 -12.76
C ASP A 76 -2.41 5.01 -13.43
N LEU A 77 -2.21 6.30 -13.13
CA LEU A 77 -1.05 7.06 -13.55
C LEU A 77 -0.21 7.45 -12.32
N PHE A 78 1.09 7.19 -12.43
CA PHE A 78 2.09 7.47 -11.40
C PHE A 78 3.16 8.41 -11.94
N PRO A 79 2.90 9.73 -11.91
CA PRO A 79 3.90 10.72 -12.28
C PRO A 79 5.00 10.80 -11.22
N ASN A 80 6.21 11.11 -11.68
CA ASN A 80 7.34 11.51 -10.84
C ASN A 80 8.05 12.72 -11.47
N LEU A 81 8.57 13.57 -10.62
CA LEU A 81 9.30 14.77 -11.03
C LEU A 81 10.45 15.01 -10.05
N ASN A 82 11.62 15.27 -10.62
CA ASN A 82 12.78 15.76 -9.89
C ASN A 82 13.28 17.02 -10.60
N VAL A 83 13.41 18.11 -9.86
CA VAL A 83 13.91 19.38 -10.36
C VAL A 83 15.05 19.83 -9.46
N THR A 84 16.21 20.05 -10.05
CA THR A 84 17.38 20.56 -9.34
C THR A 84 17.76 21.92 -9.91
N TYR A 85 17.98 22.89 -9.04
CA TYR A 85 18.52 24.21 -9.37
C TYR A 85 19.85 24.40 -8.67
N ALA A 86 20.90 24.69 -9.43
CA ALA A 86 22.22 25.05 -8.90
C ALA A 86 22.38 26.56 -8.86
N PHE A 87 22.62 27.14 -7.68
CA PHE A 87 22.76 28.58 -7.51
C PHE A 87 24.09 29.12 -8.03
N ASP A 88 25.10 28.25 -8.12
CA ASP A 88 26.43 28.60 -8.58
C ASP A 88 27.00 27.56 -9.58
N PRO A 89 27.95 27.95 -10.45
CA PRO A 89 28.52 27.06 -11.48
C PRO A 89 29.24 25.83 -10.90
N ILE A 90 29.77 25.90 -9.70
CA ILE A 90 30.46 24.80 -9.05
C ILE A 90 29.51 23.96 -8.17
N LYS A 91 28.19 24.24 -8.24
CA LYS A 91 27.11 23.47 -7.60
C LYS A 91 27.29 23.31 -6.08
N ARG A 92 27.85 24.33 -5.40
CA ARG A 92 27.97 24.31 -3.92
C ARG A 92 26.61 24.41 -3.25
N TRP A 93 25.73 25.24 -3.79
CA TRP A 93 24.36 25.39 -3.32
C TRP A 93 23.40 24.84 -4.37
N MET A 94 22.54 23.93 -3.96
CA MET A 94 21.52 23.37 -4.83
C MET A 94 20.19 23.28 -4.07
N LEU A 95 19.11 23.54 -4.80
CA LEU A 95 17.74 23.28 -4.34
C LEU A 95 17.18 22.13 -5.17
N VAL A 96 16.70 21.09 -4.49
CA VAL A 96 16.13 19.90 -5.13
C VAL A 96 14.67 19.78 -4.73
N GLY A 97 13.77 19.83 -5.71
CA GLY A 97 12.34 19.57 -5.54
C GLY A 97 11.99 18.20 -6.09
N GLN A 98 11.24 17.40 -5.33
CA GLN A 98 10.83 16.06 -5.73
C GLN A 98 9.34 15.87 -5.52
N TYR A 99 8.71 15.17 -6.46
CA TYR A 99 7.35 14.69 -6.36
C TYR A 99 7.23 13.29 -6.93
N ALA A 100 6.47 12.42 -6.28
CA ALA A 100 6.13 11.11 -6.81
C ALA A 100 4.77 10.66 -6.29
N ARG A 101 3.94 10.09 -7.16
CA ARG A 101 2.73 9.36 -6.78
C ARG A 101 3.01 7.86 -6.83
N ASN A 102 2.59 7.15 -5.79
CA ASN A 102 2.73 5.70 -5.65
C ASN A 102 1.39 5.07 -5.26
N ILE A 103 1.31 3.76 -5.44
CA ILE A 103 0.19 2.93 -5.01
C ILE A 103 0.70 1.83 -4.07
N GLU A 104 -0.08 1.54 -3.04
CA GLU A 104 0.10 0.39 -2.16
C GLU A 104 -1.18 -0.43 -2.19
N ARG A 105 -1.09 -1.63 -2.75
CA ARG A 105 -2.23 -2.54 -2.91
C ARG A 105 -2.47 -3.30 -1.63
N PRO A 106 -3.74 -3.63 -1.31
CA PRO A 106 -4.06 -4.47 -0.16
C PRO A 106 -3.32 -5.80 -0.25
N PRO A 107 -2.63 -6.23 0.81
CA PRO A 107 -2.12 -7.60 0.89
C PRO A 107 -3.28 -8.62 0.83
N PHE A 108 -3.06 -9.79 0.25
CA PHE A 108 -4.11 -10.79 0.05
C PHE A 108 -4.82 -11.20 1.34
N TYR A 109 -4.08 -11.34 2.45
CA TYR A 109 -4.68 -11.72 3.73
C TYR A 109 -5.69 -10.69 4.26
N THR A 110 -5.53 -9.41 3.88
CA THR A 110 -6.47 -8.35 4.27
C THR A 110 -7.76 -8.37 3.44
N LEU A 111 -7.75 -9.06 2.30
CA LEU A 111 -8.90 -9.21 1.40
C LEU A 111 -9.71 -10.48 1.68
N ASN A 112 -9.19 -11.43 2.46
CA ASN A 112 -9.83 -12.71 2.72
C ASN A 112 -11.10 -12.52 3.57
N PRO A 113 -12.31 -12.72 3.02
CA PRO A 113 -13.57 -12.51 3.76
C PRO A 113 -13.89 -13.64 4.75
N ASN A 114 -13.08 -14.69 4.74
CA ASN A 114 -13.32 -15.83 5.62
C ASN A 114 -12.86 -15.54 7.04
N ARG A 115 -13.61 -16.07 8.01
CA ARG A 115 -13.29 -15.95 9.41
C ARG A 115 -12.11 -16.84 9.77
N ILE A 116 -11.04 -16.24 10.27
CA ILE A 116 -9.86 -16.94 10.79
C ILE A 116 -9.92 -16.88 12.31
N GLN A 117 -10.26 -18.00 12.95
CA GLN A 117 -10.41 -18.07 14.40
C GLN A 117 -9.05 -18.00 15.08
N SER A 118 -8.89 -17.05 16.00
CA SER A 118 -7.68 -16.88 16.81
C SER A 118 -7.85 -17.44 18.23
N SER A 119 -9.05 -17.36 18.80
CA SER A 119 -9.43 -17.92 20.09
C SER A 119 -10.96 -18.00 20.18
N ASP A 120 -11.49 -18.55 21.27
CA ASP A 120 -12.95 -18.60 21.52
C ASP A 120 -13.60 -17.20 21.55
N TYR A 121 -12.82 -16.16 21.82
CA TYR A 121 -13.28 -14.77 21.98
C TYR A 121 -12.75 -13.82 20.93
N SER A 122 -12.01 -14.32 19.94
CA SER A 122 -11.44 -13.46 18.91
C SER A 122 -11.25 -14.16 17.57
N TYR A 123 -11.51 -13.41 16.49
CA TYR A 123 -11.23 -13.84 15.13
C TYR A 123 -10.72 -12.67 14.26
N GLN A 124 -10.18 -13.01 13.13
CA GLN A 124 -9.83 -12.05 12.08
C GLN A 124 -10.68 -12.29 10.84
N ILE A 125 -11.10 -11.20 10.20
CA ILE A 125 -11.82 -11.23 8.93
C ILE A 125 -11.32 -10.10 8.05
N GLY A 126 -10.89 -10.41 6.83
CA GLY A 126 -10.50 -9.41 5.86
C GLY A 126 -11.69 -8.71 5.21
N ASN A 127 -11.39 -7.76 4.35
CA ASN A 127 -12.38 -6.98 3.63
C ASN A 127 -12.07 -6.99 2.13
N PRO A 128 -12.81 -7.73 1.29
CA PRO A 128 -12.57 -7.83 -0.14
C PRO A 128 -12.82 -6.51 -0.90
N TYR A 129 -13.49 -5.56 -0.28
CA TYR A 129 -13.82 -4.25 -0.86
C TYR A 129 -12.75 -3.19 -0.61
N LEU A 130 -11.60 -3.53 -0.01
CA LEU A 130 -10.51 -2.59 0.21
C LEU A 130 -10.03 -1.99 -1.11
N ARG A 131 -9.86 -0.68 -1.09
CA ARG A 131 -9.24 0.08 -2.18
C ARG A 131 -7.74 0.21 -1.94
N PRO A 132 -6.92 0.29 -3.00
CA PRO A 132 -5.52 0.59 -2.85
C PRO A 132 -5.29 1.95 -2.18
N THR A 133 -4.23 2.06 -1.39
CA THR A 133 -3.74 3.32 -0.85
C THR A 133 -2.94 4.06 -1.90
N TYR A 134 -3.27 5.33 -2.15
CA TYR A 134 -2.49 6.23 -2.99
C TYR A 134 -1.65 7.17 -2.14
N ILE A 135 -0.37 7.26 -2.46
CA ILE A 135 0.59 8.07 -1.69
C ILE A 135 1.22 9.11 -2.61
N ASN A 136 0.94 10.39 -2.34
CA ASN A 136 1.65 11.50 -2.95
C ASN A 136 2.79 11.92 -2.03
N ARG A 137 4.03 11.78 -2.51
CA ARG A 137 5.24 12.17 -1.79
C ARG A 137 5.85 13.40 -2.43
N PHE A 138 6.22 14.37 -1.63
CA PHE A 138 6.92 15.56 -2.10
C PHE A 138 7.96 15.99 -1.08
N SER A 139 9.04 16.56 -1.56
CA SER A 139 10.06 17.15 -0.72
C SER A 139 10.81 18.28 -1.42
N VAL A 140 11.35 19.18 -0.62
CA VAL A 140 12.29 20.20 -1.05
C VAL A 140 13.54 20.07 -0.18
N THR A 141 14.68 19.91 -0.81
CA THR A 141 15.97 19.74 -0.16
C THR A 141 16.93 20.86 -0.56
N LEU A 142 17.44 21.59 0.43
CA LEU A 142 18.57 22.48 0.24
C LEU A 142 19.85 21.71 0.51
N VAL A 143 20.77 21.72 -0.45
CA VAL A 143 22.07 21.03 -0.37
C VAL A 143 23.19 22.07 -0.38
N TYR A 144 24.11 21.98 0.56
CA TYR A 144 25.32 22.78 0.59
C TYR A 144 26.56 21.88 0.55
N ASN A 145 27.44 22.17 -0.41
CA ASN A 145 28.72 21.54 -0.62
C ASN A 145 28.67 20.00 -0.64
N TYR A 146 27.54 19.43 -1.15
CA TYR A 146 27.25 17.99 -1.20
C TYR A 146 27.32 17.24 0.16
N ARG A 147 27.39 17.96 1.26
CA ARG A 147 27.62 17.40 2.61
C ARG A 147 26.53 17.78 3.60
N TYR A 148 25.99 18.98 3.51
CA TYR A 148 24.96 19.49 4.42
C TYR A 148 23.63 19.49 3.68
N THR A 149 22.60 18.91 4.29
CA THR A 149 21.27 18.92 3.68
C THR A 149 20.22 19.29 4.70
N VAL A 150 19.24 20.07 4.25
CA VAL A 150 18.00 20.32 4.97
C VAL A 150 16.86 19.96 4.04
N THR A 151 16.03 19.02 4.45
CA THR A 151 14.89 18.55 3.69
C THR A 151 13.59 18.83 4.45
N VAL A 152 12.61 19.39 3.76
CA VAL A 152 11.22 19.49 4.22
C VAL A 152 10.35 18.75 3.24
N GLY A 153 9.45 17.91 3.72
CA GLY A 153 8.60 17.12 2.85
C GLY A 153 7.37 16.56 3.54
N GLY A 154 6.57 15.86 2.77
CA GLY A 154 5.38 15.21 3.27
C GLY A 154 4.91 14.06 2.39
N ASN A 155 4.14 13.17 3.01
CA ASN A 155 3.42 12.08 2.38
C ASN A 155 1.94 12.28 2.63
N LEU A 156 1.15 12.38 1.55
CA LEU A 156 -0.31 12.47 1.61
C LEU A 156 -0.88 11.14 1.20
N HIS A 157 -1.52 10.44 2.14
CA HIS A 157 -2.15 9.15 1.92
C HIS A 157 -3.64 9.35 1.68
N HIS A 158 -4.18 8.67 0.66
CA HIS A 158 -5.59 8.56 0.39
C HIS A 158 -5.96 7.08 0.45
N ASP A 159 -7.13 6.78 1.03
CA ASP A 159 -7.63 5.42 1.20
C ASP A 159 -6.66 4.51 1.97
N LEU A 160 -5.99 5.05 3.00
CA LEU A 160 -5.01 4.29 3.78
C LEU A 160 -5.67 3.09 4.45
N ILE A 161 -5.13 1.90 4.21
CA ILE A 161 -5.63 0.67 4.81
C ILE A 161 -5.20 0.63 6.28
N ARG A 162 -6.16 0.52 7.18
CA ARG A 162 -5.95 0.43 8.63
C ARG A 162 -6.64 -0.78 9.20
N GLU A 163 -6.02 -1.35 10.22
CA GLU A 163 -6.56 -2.41 11.05
C GLU A 163 -7.47 -1.82 12.13
N PHE A 164 -8.64 -2.44 12.31
CA PHE A 164 -9.61 -2.07 13.32
C PHE A 164 -9.99 -3.29 14.14
N CYS A 165 -10.03 -3.10 15.47
CA CYS A 165 -10.61 -4.07 16.37
C CYS A 165 -12.07 -3.66 16.61
N LYS A 166 -13.00 -4.56 16.33
CA LYS A 166 -14.45 -4.35 16.48
C LYS A 166 -15.04 -5.45 17.36
N GLN A 167 -16.15 -5.13 17.99
CA GLN A 167 -16.93 -6.09 18.75
C GLN A 167 -17.95 -6.77 17.83
N ASP A 168 -18.10 -8.07 17.96
CA ASP A 168 -19.10 -8.83 17.20
C ASP A 168 -20.52 -8.42 17.63
N VAL A 169 -21.36 -8.10 16.66
CA VAL A 169 -22.74 -7.64 16.93
C VAL A 169 -23.61 -8.76 17.46
N ALA A 170 -23.36 -9.99 17.01
CA ALA A 170 -24.13 -11.17 17.44
C ALA A 170 -23.69 -11.71 18.80
N ASN A 171 -22.40 -11.57 19.13
CA ASN A 171 -21.84 -12.00 20.39
C ASN A 171 -20.91 -10.93 20.98
N PRO A 172 -21.39 -10.08 21.89
CA PRO A 172 -20.61 -8.98 22.47
C PRO A 172 -19.36 -9.40 23.26
N ASP A 173 -19.23 -10.66 23.64
CA ASP A 173 -18.05 -11.19 24.32
C ASP A 173 -16.91 -11.51 23.34
N VAL A 174 -17.20 -11.46 22.04
CA VAL A 174 -16.24 -11.73 20.95
C VAL A 174 -15.84 -10.44 20.27
N SER A 175 -14.53 -10.27 20.04
CA SER A 175 -13.99 -9.17 19.24
C SER A 175 -13.34 -9.71 17.96
N TYR A 176 -13.29 -8.87 16.92
CA TYR A 176 -12.64 -9.26 15.69
C TYR A 176 -11.77 -8.15 15.11
N ILE A 177 -10.73 -8.58 14.41
CA ILE A 177 -9.85 -7.70 13.67
C ILE A 177 -10.31 -7.67 12.21
N THR A 178 -10.44 -6.47 11.65
CA THR A 178 -10.77 -6.25 10.24
C THR A 178 -9.99 -5.08 9.67
N TYR A 179 -10.09 -4.86 8.37
CA TYR A 179 -9.38 -3.82 7.64
C TYR A 179 -10.35 -2.89 6.93
N GLU A 180 -10.10 -1.58 7.01
CA GLU A 180 -10.91 -0.56 6.36
C GLU A 180 -10.02 0.51 5.75
N ASN A 181 -10.53 1.20 4.72
CA ASN A 181 -9.86 2.36 4.18
C ASN A 181 -10.17 3.58 5.05
N HIS A 182 -9.10 4.21 5.56
CA HIS A 182 -9.16 5.52 6.19
C HIS A 182 -8.96 6.60 5.13
N ASP A 183 -9.83 7.61 5.11
CA ASP A 183 -9.95 8.55 3.99
C ASP A 183 -8.66 9.31 3.70
N ARG A 184 -8.03 9.92 4.71
CA ARG A 184 -6.79 10.70 4.55
C ARG A 184 -5.90 10.64 5.78
N GLU A 185 -4.58 10.53 5.52
CA GLU A 185 -3.55 10.71 6.54
C GLU A 185 -2.37 11.46 5.93
N ASN A 186 -1.91 12.50 6.60
CA ASN A 186 -0.83 13.34 6.13
C ASN A 186 0.34 13.31 7.11
N HIS A 187 1.52 12.96 6.60
CA HIS A 187 2.77 12.98 7.35
C HIS A 187 3.67 14.09 6.83
N TRP A 188 4.13 14.97 7.71
CA TRP A 188 5.09 16.00 7.40
C TRP A 188 6.39 15.72 8.15
N PHE A 189 7.52 16.02 7.53
CA PHE A 189 8.81 15.82 8.16
C PHE A 189 9.81 16.91 7.80
N VAL A 190 10.76 17.13 8.71
CA VAL A 190 11.96 17.92 8.49
C VAL A 190 13.15 17.01 8.82
N ALA A 191 14.11 16.93 7.92
CA ALA A 191 15.33 16.17 8.12
C ALA A 191 16.55 17.07 7.89
N VAL A 192 17.54 16.97 8.79
CA VAL A 192 18.80 17.69 8.70
C VAL A 192 19.94 16.66 8.73
N SER A 193 20.80 16.70 7.71
CA SER A 193 22.02 15.89 7.68
C SER A 193 23.24 16.79 7.78
N LEU A 194 24.04 16.56 8.81
CA LEU A 194 25.30 17.25 9.06
C LEU A 194 26.41 16.19 9.06
N PRO A 195 27.50 16.39 8.30
CA PRO A 195 28.63 15.48 8.40
C PRO A 195 29.30 15.64 9.76
N TYR A 196 29.68 14.54 10.33
CA TYR A 196 30.52 14.50 11.53
C TYR A 196 31.99 14.50 11.14
#